data_b660c3bb114a99d7e731dc9c1245eeeb
#
_entry.id   b660c3bb114a99d7e731dc9c1245eeeb
#
_cell.length_a   1.000
_cell.length_b   1.000
_cell.length_c   1.000
_cell.angle_alpha   90.00
_cell.angle_beta   90.00
_cell.angle_gamma   90.00
#
_symmetry.space_group_name_H-M   'P 1'
#
loop_
_entity.id
_entity.type
_entity.pdbx_description
1 polymer ?
#
loop_
_entity_poly.entity_id
_entity_poly.type
_entity_poly.pdbx_seq_one_letter_code
_entity_poly.pdbx_strand_id
1 'polypeptide(L)'
;MRLDLLAHTLKQSLGILHKQDIQPVSSFLSTENAPNDILLGDDCAAMPDGDGYLLLAAEGMMPDFVESDPWFAGWSAVMVNVSDIYAMGGRPIAIVDTLWSQDAVLSQPLLAGMSAAARAYQVPIVGGHTNVRSRYNALSVSILGRAQKLISSFHAQPGDRLLMAIDLRGKLHHKYPFWNAATETDPIRLRADLELFPTLAEHDLCNAGKDVSMGGIIGTSLMLLETSKCGAIIDLDTIPRPPTVPFDRWLMSFPSYGFLLSVHPDRVAAVQQLFRDRQITCTDIGEVIDIPQLILKSQQGSTIFWDFDREHLTGFGNTA
;
A
#
# COMPACT_ATOMS: atom_id res chain seq x y z
N MET A 1 19.05 16.72 8.82
CA MET A 1 19.51 16.48 7.41
C MET A 1 18.92 17.60 6.58
N ARG A 2 19.68 18.20 5.65
CA ARG A 2 19.15 19.26 4.76
C ARG A 2 18.03 18.67 3.90
N LEU A 3 16.97 19.43 3.67
CA LEU A 3 15.77 18.99 2.93
C LEU A 3 16.09 18.54 1.50
N ASP A 4 16.96 19.29 0.81
CA ASP A 4 17.39 18.95 -0.56
C ASP A 4 18.13 17.61 -0.63
N LEU A 5 18.99 17.33 0.37
CA LEU A 5 19.72 16.07 0.44
C LEU A 5 18.77 14.90 0.75
N LEU A 6 17.80 15.11 1.63
CA LEU A 6 16.76 14.12 1.92
C LEU A 6 15.96 13.80 0.65
N ALA A 7 15.47 14.84 -0.04
CA ALA A 7 14.71 14.68 -1.29
C ALA A 7 15.51 13.92 -2.35
N HIS A 8 16.80 14.26 -2.53
CA HIS A 8 17.67 13.55 -3.46
C HIS A 8 17.83 12.07 -3.08
N THR A 9 18.08 11.78 -1.79
CA THR A 9 18.23 10.39 -1.30
C THR A 9 16.97 9.57 -1.52
N LEU A 10 15.80 10.14 -1.22
CA LEU A 10 14.51 9.48 -1.43
C LEU A 10 14.25 9.16 -2.91
N LYS A 11 14.52 10.10 -3.83
CA LYS A 11 14.37 9.88 -5.28
C LYS A 11 15.23 8.73 -5.81
N GLN A 12 16.41 8.51 -5.24
CA GLN A 12 17.33 7.45 -5.63
C GLN A 12 17.08 6.13 -4.89
N SER A 13 16.06 6.07 -4.02
CA SER A 13 15.73 4.85 -3.28
C SER A 13 15.16 3.79 -4.22
N LEU A 14 15.52 2.51 -3.97
CA LEU A 14 15.00 1.38 -4.74
C LEU A 14 13.47 1.34 -4.75
N GLY A 15 12.81 1.79 -3.67
CA GLY A 15 11.36 1.82 -3.60
C GLY A 15 10.73 2.77 -4.62
N ILE A 16 11.33 3.93 -4.90
CA ILE A 16 10.88 4.86 -5.95
C ILE A 16 11.25 4.32 -7.33
N LEU A 17 12.49 3.85 -7.53
CA LEU A 17 12.96 3.33 -8.82
C LEU A 17 12.10 2.14 -9.30
N HIS A 18 11.76 1.20 -8.42
CA HIS A 18 10.88 0.07 -8.75
C HIS A 18 9.47 0.51 -9.18
N LYS A 19 8.97 1.67 -8.69
CA LYS A 19 7.69 2.22 -9.17
C LYS A 19 7.83 2.79 -10.58
N GLN A 20 8.97 3.37 -10.92
CA GLN A 20 9.25 3.82 -12.29
C GLN A 20 9.39 2.64 -13.28
N ASP A 21 9.86 1.48 -12.83
CA ASP A 21 9.94 0.26 -13.65
C ASP A 21 8.55 -0.24 -14.12
N ILE A 22 7.45 0.28 -13.57
CA ILE A 22 6.07 -0.03 -13.99
C ILE A 22 5.70 0.66 -15.31
N GLN A 23 6.33 1.79 -15.68
CA GLN A 23 5.97 2.58 -16.87
C GLN A 23 5.91 1.79 -18.18
N PRO A 24 6.88 0.91 -18.51
CA PRO A 24 6.78 0.09 -19.72
C PRO A 24 5.56 -0.84 -19.72
N VAL A 25 5.21 -1.37 -18.54
CA VAL A 25 4.07 -2.28 -18.38
C VAL A 25 2.76 -1.50 -18.53
N SER A 26 2.64 -0.31 -17.92
CA SER A 26 1.45 0.53 -18.01
C SER A 26 1.14 0.90 -19.46
N SER A 27 2.16 1.24 -20.26
CA SER A 27 1.98 1.58 -21.68
C SER A 27 1.49 0.41 -22.54
N PHE A 28 1.82 -0.84 -22.17
CA PHE A 28 1.31 -2.03 -22.86
C PHE A 28 -0.11 -2.40 -22.46
N LEU A 29 -0.45 -2.23 -21.18
CA LEU A 29 -1.75 -2.66 -20.65
C LEU A 29 -2.87 -1.65 -20.90
N SER A 30 -2.53 -0.36 -21.01
CA SER A 30 -3.50 0.73 -21.13
C SER A 30 -4.19 0.85 -22.49
N THR A 31 -3.73 0.13 -23.53
CA THR A 31 -4.06 0.50 -24.90
C THR A 31 -5.20 -0.27 -25.56
N GLU A 32 -5.60 -1.47 -25.15
CA GLU A 32 -6.59 -2.20 -25.97
C GLU A 32 -7.50 -3.22 -25.25
N ASN A 33 -7.26 -3.57 -24.00
CA ASN A 33 -7.87 -4.78 -23.43
C ASN A 33 -8.62 -4.63 -22.09
N ALA A 34 -8.57 -3.50 -21.42
CA ALA A 34 -9.40 -3.29 -20.26
C ALA A 34 -10.80 -2.81 -20.69
N PRO A 35 -11.89 -3.40 -20.15
CA PRO A 35 -13.21 -2.78 -20.27
C PRO A 35 -13.10 -1.32 -19.79
N ASN A 36 -13.77 -0.37 -20.48
CA ASN A 36 -13.69 1.05 -20.19
C ASN A 36 -14.05 1.44 -18.75
N ASP A 37 -14.60 0.50 -17.98
CA ASP A 37 -15.08 0.71 -16.62
C ASP A 37 -14.06 0.24 -15.52
N ILE A 38 -12.90 -0.33 -15.91
CA ILE A 38 -11.89 -0.81 -14.97
C ILE A 38 -10.62 0.03 -15.12
N LEU A 39 -10.34 0.86 -14.11
CA LEU A 39 -9.15 1.70 -14.07
C LEU A 39 -7.92 0.89 -13.64
N LEU A 40 -6.78 1.12 -14.32
CA LEU A 40 -5.50 0.48 -14.00
C LEU A 40 -4.64 1.44 -13.16
N GLY A 41 -3.98 0.90 -12.13
CA GLY A 41 -3.02 1.65 -11.29
C GLY A 41 -3.45 1.83 -9.84
N ASP A 42 -4.60 1.28 -9.45
CA ASP A 42 -5.03 1.21 -8.06
C ASP A 42 -4.46 -0.03 -7.34
N ASP A 43 -4.73 -0.20 -6.05
CA ASP A 43 -4.29 -1.34 -5.25
C ASP A 43 -4.95 -2.64 -5.72
N CYS A 44 -6.19 -2.57 -6.20
CA CYS A 44 -6.90 -3.67 -6.85
C CYS A 44 -7.54 -3.25 -8.16
N ALA A 45 -7.73 -4.20 -9.07
CA ALA A 45 -8.72 -4.05 -10.13
C ALA A 45 -10.11 -4.11 -9.49
N ALA A 46 -10.91 -3.05 -9.67
CA ALA A 46 -12.29 -2.98 -9.16
C ALA A 46 -13.27 -3.24 -10.31
N MET A 47 -13.91 -4.41 -10.28
CA MET A 47 -14.86 -4.84 -11.32
C MET A 47 -16.29 -4.69 -10.81
N PRO A 48 -17.19 -3.94 -11.50
CA PRO A 48 -18.58 -3.83 -11.09
C PRO A 48 -19.26 -5.19 -10.96
N ASP A 49 -19.95 -5.42 -9.84
CA ASP A 49 -20.67 -6.68 -9.53
C ASP A 49 -21.96 -6.38 -8.74
N GLY A 50 -23.08 -6.30 -9.46
CA GLY A 50 -24.37 -5.97 -8.88
C GLY A 50 -24.40 -4.54 -8.31
N ASP A 51 -24.59 -4.42 -7.00
CA ASP A 51 -24.62 -3.17 -6.24
C ASP A 51 -23.26 -2.78 -5.61
N GLY A 52 -22.20 -3.52 -5.98
CA GLY A 52 -20.86 -3.31 -5.45
C GLY A 52 -19.78 -3.67 -6.47
N TYR A 53 -18.63 -4.14 -5.97
CA TYR A 53 -17.45 -4.41 -6.76
C TYR A 53 -16.77 -5.71 -6.31
N LEU A 54 -16.33 -6.52 -7.26
CA LEU A 54 -15.28 -7.51 -7.02
C LEU A 54 -13.93 -6.82 -7.09
N LEU A 55 -13.04 -7.16 -6.16
CA LEU A 55 -11.68 -6.65 -6.08
C LEU A 55 -10.71 -7.80 -6.36
N LEU A 56 -9.76 -7.57 -7.25
CA LEU A 56 -8.74 -8.54 -7.61
C LEU A 56 -7.36 -7.90 -7.57
N ALA A 57 -6.47 -8.46 -6.75
CA ALA A 57 -5.07 -8.05 -6.65
C ALA A 57 -4.12 -9.24 -6.77
N ALA A 58 -2.86 -8.97 -7.09
CA ALA A 58 -1.79 -9.97 -7.12
C ALA A 58 -0.45 -9.31 -6.78
N GLU A 59 0.27 -9.93 -5.83
CA GLU A 59 1.57 -9.48 -5.37
C GLU A 59 2.63 -10.56 -5.57
N GLY A 60 3.81 -10.13 -6.03
CA GLY A 60 5.01 -10.97 -6.15
C GLY A 60 6.04 -10.65 -5.09
N MET A 61 6.55 -11.68 -4.41
CA MET A 61 7.58 -11.50 -3.39
C MET A 61 8.96 -11.41 -4.01
N MET A 62 9.80 -10.48 -3.52
CA MET A 62 11.20 -10.38 -3.94
C MET A 62 11.93 -11.71 -3.67
N PRO A 63 12.63 -12.30 -4.66
CA PRO A 63 13.32 -13.58 -4.50
C PRO A 63 14.29 -13.60 -3.31
N ASP A 64 15.09 -12.55 -3.14
CA ASP A 64 16.02 -12.42 -2.02
C ASP A 64 15.35 -12.42 -0.64
N PHE A 65 14.12 -11.92 -0.57
CA PHE A 65 13.32 -11.95 0.65
C PHE A 65 12.78 -13.36 0.91
N VAL A 66 12.26 -14.02 -0.12
CA VAL A 66 11.81 -15.41 -0.06
C VAL A 66 12.93 -16.33 0.41
N GLU A 67 14.16 -16.11 -0.04
CA GLU A 67 15.32 -16.93 0.35
C GLU A 67 15.86 -16.60 1.75
N SER A 68 15.90 -15.32 2.13
CA SER A 68 16.54 -14.91 3.38
C SER A 68 15.65 -15.02 4.61
N ASP A 69 14.33 -14.88 4.47
CA ASP A 69 13.35 -15.03 5.55
C ASP A 69 12.03 -15.64 5.02
N PRO A 70 12.04 -16.93 4.65
CA PRO A 70 10.94 -17.56 3.95
C PRO A 70 9.62 -17.55 4.75
N TRP A 71 9.69 -17.70 6.09
CA TRP A 71 8.46 -17.67 6.89
C TRP A 71 7.81 -16.28 6.84
N PHE A 72 8.60 -15.23 7.05
CA PHE A 72 8.07 -13.87 7.02
C PHE A 72 7.69 -13.43 5.60
N ALA A 73 8.39 -13.91 4.57
CA ALA A 73 8.00 -13.70 3.17
C ALA A 73 6.63 -14.33 2.86
N GLY A 74 6.38 -15.55 3.34
CA GLY A 74 5.07 -16.20 3.20
C GLY A 74 3.96 -15.48 3.96
N TRP A 75 4.23 -15.03 5.20
CA TRP A 75 3.29 -14.19 5.95
C TRP A 75 2.97 -12.89 5.19
N SER A 76 4.02 -12.20 4.74
CA SER A 76 3.91 -10.92 4.06
C SER A 76 3.15 -11.03 2.74
N ALA A 77 3.33 -12.12 1.98
CA ALA A 77 2.63 -12.34 0.73
C ALA A 77 1.10 -12.37 0.88
N VAL A 78 0.61 -12.93 1.99
CA VAL A 78 -0.82 -12.88 2.31
C VAL A 78 -1.22 -11.50 2.84
N MET A 79 -0.42 -10.93 3.75
CA MET A 79 -0.71 -9.66 4.40
C MET A 79 -0.82 -8.50 3.39
N VAL A 80 0.10 -8.38 2.44
CA VAL A 80 0.07 -7.28 1.47
C VAL A 80 -1.18 -7.35 0.60
N ASN A 81 -1.55 -8.53 0.11
CA ASN A 81 -2.78 -8.73 -0.65
C ASN A 81 -4.04 -8.40 0.19
N VAL A 82 -4.04 -8.75 1.47
CA VAL A 82 -5.14 -8.37 2.38
C VAL A 82 -5.20 -6.84 2.55
N SER A 83 -4.03 -6.17 2.64
CA SER A 83 -3.95 -4.71 2.73
C SER A 83 -4.51 -4.04 1.48
N ASP A 84 -4.22 -4.55 0.27
CA ASP A 84 -4.75 -4.03 -0.99
C ASP A 84 -6.30 -4.04 -1.01
N ILE A 85 -6.90 -5.17 -0.58
CA ILE A 85 -8.36 -5.28 -0.53
C ILE A 85 -8.96 -4.26 0.45
N TYR A 86 -8.38 -4.14 1.66
CA TYR A 86 -8.88 -3.19 2.66
C TYR A 86 -8.60 -1.74 2.26
N ALA A 87 -7.46 -1.44 1.62
CA ALA A 87 -7.15 -0.10 1.10
C ALA A 87 -8.25 0.40 0.14
N MET A 88 -8.81 -0.52 -0.65
CA MET A 88 -9.93 -0.25 -1.55
C MET A 88 -11.32 -0.23 -0.87
N GLY A 89 -11.40 -0.29 0.46
CA GLY A 89 -12.66 -0.33 1.22
C GLY A 89 -13.39 -1.68 1.16
N GLY A 90 -12.70 -2.73 0.74
CA GLY A 90 -13.27 -4.08 0.58
C GLY A 90 -12.95 -5.03 1.73
N ARG A 91 -13.53 -6.23 1.63
CA ARG A 91 -13.25 -7.38 2.51
C ARG A 91 -12.76 -8.56 1.68
N PRO A 92 -11.68 -9.25 2.11
CA PRO A 92 -11.12 -10.38 1.37
C PRO A 92 -12.06 -11.58 1.39
N ILE A 93 -12.08 -12.35 0.29
CA ILE A 93 -12.89 -13.56 0.11
C ILE A 93 -12.01 -14.80 0.11
N ALA A 94 -10.98 -14.84 -0.75
CA ALA A 94 -10.13 -16.02 -0.94
C ALA A 94 -8.79 -15.65 -1.58
N ILE A 95 -7.81 -16.54 -1.38
CA ILE A 95 -6.44 -16.42 -1.90
C ILE A 95 -6.11 -17.65 -2.74
N VAL A 96 -5.36 -17.43 -3.81
CA VAL A 96 -4.60 -18.46 -4.53
C VAL A 96 -3.14 -18.04 -4.64
N ASP A 97 -2.23 -19.03 -4.77
CA ASP A 97 -0.80 -18.75 -4.86
C ASP A 97 -0.14 -19.38 -6.09
N THR A 98 1.02 -18.89 -6.43
CA THR A 98 1.92 -19.53 -7.39
C THR A 98 3.31 -19.62 -6.78
N LEU A 99 3.74 -20.85 -6.52
CA LEU A 99 4.99 -21.15 -5.82
C LEU A 99 5.97 -21.87 -6.74
N TRP A 100 7.17 -21.33 -6.87
CA TRP A 100 8.34 -22.04 -7.39
C TRP A 100 9.33 -22.28 -6.26
N SER A 101 9.83 -23.50 -6.11
CA SER A 101 10.85 -23.84 -5.12
C SER A 101 11.82 -24.86 -5.70
N GLN A 102 13.05 -24.86 -5.18
CA GLN A 102 14.09 -25.82 -5.56
C GLN A 102 13.75 -27.21 -5.06
N ASP A 103 13.09 -27.33 -3.90
CA ASP A 103 12.56 -28.59 -3.37
C ASP A 103 11.40 -28.35 -2.38
N ALA A 104 10.71 -29.43 -2.01
CA ALA A 104 9.56 -29.37 -1.11
C ALA A 104 9.92 -29.00 0.34
N VAL A 105 11.15 -29.27 0.79
CA VAL A 105 11.59 -28.98 2.17
C VAL A 105 11.85 -27.47 2.32
N LEU A 106 12.50 -26.86 1.32
CA LEU A 106 12.79 -25.43 1.32
C LEU A 106 11.52 -24.57 1.27
N SER A 107 10.43 -25.10 0.70
CA SER A 107 9.14 -24.39 0.65
C SER A 107 8.34 -24.44 1.96
N GLN A 108 8.64 -25.35 2.89
CA GLN A 108 7.85 -25.53 4.12
C GLN A 108 7.77 -24.28 5.01
N PRO A 109 8.83 -23.53 5.31
CA PRO A 109 8.74 -22.32 6.11
C PRO A 109 7.85 -21.26 5.44
N LEU A 110 7.98 -21.11 4.11
CA LEU A 110 7.18 -20.19 3.31
C LEU A 110 5.68 -20.49 3.40
N LEU A 111 5.31 -21.76 3.17
CA LEU A 111 3.93 -22.24 3.29
C LEU A 111 3.39 -22.13 4.73
N ALA A 112 4.24 -22.34 5.74
CA ALA A 112 3.88 -22.14 7.14
C ALA A 112 3.55 -20.67 7.44
N GLY A 113 4.33 -19.73 6.90
CA GLY A 113 4.08 -18.30 7.00
C GLY A 113 2.75 -17.89 6.34
N MET A 114 2.51 -18.33 5.10
CA MET A 114 1.26 -18.12 4.40
C MET A 114 0.06 -18.66 5.18
N SER A 115 0.16 -19.90 5.67
CA SER A 115 -0.89 -20.53 6.46
C SER A 115 -1.16 -19.81 7.78
N ALA A 116 -0.12 -19.29 8.44
CA ALA A 116 -0.27 -18.51 9.66
C ALA A 116 -0.99 -17.18 9.41
N ALA A 117 -0.62 -16.45 8.35
CA ALA A 117 -1.28 -15.22 7.95
C ALA A 117 -2.75 -15.46 7.52
N ALA A 118 -3.00 -16.48 6.69
CA ALA A 118 -4.36 -16.85 6.26
C ALA A 118 -5.29 -17.11 7.46
N ARG A 119 -4.79 -17.78 8.51
CA ARG A 119 -5.55 -17.97 9.77
C ARG A 119 -5.74 -16.67 10.53
N ALA A 120 -4.69 -15.83 10.63
CA ALA A 120 -4.75 -14.56 11.36
C ALA A 120 -5.77 -13.60 10.74
N TYR A 121 -5.76 -13.48 9.43
CA TYR A 121 -6.68 -12.61 8.69
C TYR A 121 -8.03 -13.28 8.37
N GLN A 122 -8.19 -14.59 8.65
CA GLN A 122 -9.37 -15.40 8.30
C GLN A 122 -9.71 -15.37 6.79
N VAL A 123 -8.69 -15.44 5.96
CA VAL A 123 -8.85 -15.51 4.52
C VAL A 123 -8.37 -16.88 4.04
N PRO A 124 -9.24 -17.74 3.47
CA PRO A 124 -8.84 -19.09 3.06
C PRO A 124 -7.93 -19.08 1.84
N ILE A 125 -6.90 -19.93 1.85
CA ILE A 125 -6.14 -20.29 0.66
C ILE A 125 -6.91 -21.44 0.00
N VAL A 126 -7.48 -21.20 -1.18
CA VAL A 126 -8.41 -22.12 -1.84
C VAL A 126 -7.79 -22.88 -3.03
N GLY A 127 -6.54 -22.59 -3.36
CA GLY A 127 -5.83 -23.25 -4.44
C GLY A 127 -4.54 -22.53 -4.80
N GLY A 128 -3.96 -22.93 -5.91
CA GLY A 128 -2.72 -22.34 -6.42
C GLY A 128 -2.03 -23.25 -7.41
N HIS A 129 -0.80 -22.87 -7.78
CA HIS A 129 0.10 -23.68 -8.61
C HIS A 129 1.45 -23.85 -7.91
N THR A 130 1.93 -25.09 -7.80
CA THR A 130 3.19 -25.39 -7.10
C THR A 130 4.16 -26.13 -8.03
N ASN A 131 5.39 -25.62 -8.14
CA ASN A 131 6.51 -26.29 -8.78
C ASN A 131 7.68 -26.39 -7.79
N VAL A 132 7.99 -27.60 -7.32
CA VAL A 132 9.09 -27.87 -6.36
C VAL A 132 10.36 -28.44 -7.02
N ARG A 133 10.51 -28.23 -8.33
CA ARG A 133 11.69 -28.60 -9.11
C ARG A 133 12.21 -27.41 -9.94
N SER A 134 12.00 -26.23 -9.45
CA SER A 134 12.49 -24.98 -10.06
C SER A 134 13.97 -24.80 -9.80
N ARG A 135 14.63 -23.94 -10.57
CA ARG A 135 16.01 -23.53 -10.33
C ARG A 135 16.13 -22.37 -9.33
N TYR A 136 15.00 -21.78 -8.93
CA TYR A 136 14.92 -20.61 -8.06
C TYR A 136 13.70 -20.72 -7.15
N ASN A 137 13.68 -19.90 -6.09
CA ASN A 137 12.53 -19.76 -5.23
C ASN A 137 11.79 -18.46 -5.59
N ALA A 138 10.48 -18.53 -5.79
CA ALA A 138 9.61 -17.38 -6.04
C ALA A 138 8.21 -17.67 -5.51
N LEU A 139 7.52 -16.61 -5.10
CA LEU A 139 6.15 -16.67 -4.64
C LEU A 139 5.37 -15.49 -5.20
N SER A 140 4.21 -15.75 -5.76
CA SER A 140 3.17 -14.77 -6.03
C SER A 140 1.86 -15.21 -5.40
N VAL A 141 1.11 -14.27 -4.85
CA VAL A 141 -0.20 -14.51 -4.24
C VAL A 141 -1.21 -13.60 -4.91
N SER A 142 -2.38 -14.14 -5.21
CA SER A 142 -3.50 -13.38 -5.73
C SER A 142 -4.68 -13.49 -4.79
N ILE A 143 -5.44 -12.41 -4.66
CA ILE A 143 -6.57 -12.31 -3.73
C ILE A 143 -7.82 -11.82 -4.45
N LEU A 144 -8.95 -12.39 -4.07
CA LEU A 144 -10.28 -11.92 -4.43
C LEU A 144 -10.91 -11.28 -3.19
N GLY A 145 -11.52 -10.11 -3.37
CA GLY A 145 -12.29 -9.41 -2.36
C GLY A 145 -13.58 -8.83 -2.92
N ARG A 146 -14.36 -8.20 -2.06
CA ARG A 146 -15.58 -7.49 -2.43
C ARG A 146 -15.72 -6.19 -1.64
N ALA A 147 -16.18 -5.12 -2.30
CA ALA A 147 -16.52 -3.84 -1.69
C ALA A 147 -17.95 -3.44 -2.07
N GLN A 148 -18.65 -2.73 -1.19
CA GLN A 148 -19.92 -2.06 -1.51
C GLN A 148 -19.65 -0.66 -2.06
N LYS A 149 -18.71 0.06 -1.48
CA LYS A 149 -18.20 1.35 -1.94
C LYS A 149 -16.67 1.30 -1.96
N LEU A 150 -16.06 2.09 -2.82
CA LEU A 150 -14.62 2.11 -3.02
C LEU A 150 -13.95 3.26 -2.26
N ILE A 151 -12.77 2.98 -1.76
CA ILE A 151 -11.69 3.95 -1.55
C ILE A 151 -10.74 3.72 -2.72
N SER A 152 -10.51 4.74 -3.55
CA SER A 152 -9.75 4.57 -4.79
C SER A 152 -8.69 5.66 -4.95
N SER A 153 -7.53 5.29 -5.44
CA SER A 153 -6.44 6.23 -5.69
C SER A 153 -6.74 7.26 -6.79
N PHE A 154 -7.87 7.14 -7.48
CA PHE A 154 -8.29 8.08 -8.54
C PHE A 154 -9.14 9.25 -8.03
N HIS A 155 -9.49 9.30 -6.76
CA HIS A 155 -10.51 10.21 -6.25
C HIS A 155 -10.00 11.29 -5.29
N ALA A 156 -8.69 11.43 -5.07
CA ALA A 156 -8.16 12.54 -4.28
C ALA A 156 -8.41 13.88 -5.00
N GLN A 157 -8.83 14.88 -4.24
CA GLN A 157 -9.23 16.18 -4.79
C GLN A 157 -8.47 17.33 -4.10
N PRO A 158 -8.14 18.40 -4.84
CA PRO A 158 -7.60 19.61 -4.24
C PRO A 158 -8.47 20.12 -3.10
N GLY A 159 -7.84 20.44 -1.96
CA GLY A 159 -8.51 20.85 -0.73
C GLY A 159 -8.69 19.71 0.28
N ASP A 160 -8.53 18.45 -0.11
CA ASP A 160 -8.53 17.34 0.84
C ASP A 160 -7.31 17.39 1.77
N ARG A 161 -7.46 16.81 2.98
CA ARG A 161 -6.35 16.58 3.91
C ARG A 161 -5.77 15.19 3.70
N LEU A 162 -4.44 15.10 3.68
CA LEU A 162 -3.74 13.81 3.64
C LEU A 162 -3.53 13.29 5.06
N LEU A 163 -4.16 12.16 5.37
CA LEU A 163 -4.04 11.50 6.66
C LEU A 163 -3.17 10.23 6.52
N MET A 164 -2.17 10.09 7.38
CA MET A 164 -1.40 8.86 7.52
C MET A 164 -1.94 8.06 8.71
N ALA A 165 -2.57 6.92 8.42
CA ALA A 165 -3.01 5.95 9.41
C ALA A 165 -1.98 4.83 9.54
N ILE A 166 -1.43 4.61 10.75
CA ILE A 166 -0.32 3.66 10.94
C ILE A 166 -0.29 3.05 12.34
N ASP A 167 0.03 1.77 12.43
CA ASP A 167 0.33 1.11 13.70
C ASP A 167 1.83 1.24 14.04
N LEU A 168 2.13 2.07 15.04
CA LEU A 168 3.50 2.30 15.51
C LEU A 168 4.00 1.28 16.53
N ARG A 169 3.21 0.24 16.87
CA ARG A 169 3.54 -0.78 17.89
C ARG A 169 4.32 -1.97 17.33
N GLY A 170 5.04 -1.78 16.24
CA GLY A 170 5.79 -2.82 15.55
C GLY A 170 7.29 -2.78 15.83
N LYS A 171 8.00 -3.53 15.00
CA LYS A 171 9.46 -3.62 14.97
C LYS A 171 9.95 -3.50 13.53
N LEU A 172 11.06 -2.79 13.34
CA LEU A 172 11.71 -2.72 12.03
C LEU A 172 12.42 -4.05 11.74
N HIS A 173 12.22 -4.59 10.54
CA HIS A 173 12.93 -5.78 10.10
C HIS A 173 14.45 -5.50 10.01
N HIS A 174 15.26 -6.48 10.36
CA HIS A 174 16.71 -6.30 10.49
C HIS A 174 17.42 -6.00 9.16
N LYS A 175 16.91 -6.51 8.04
CA LYS A 175 17.52 -6.39 6.71
C LYS A 175 16.74 -5.44 5.80
N TYR A 176 15.42 -5.53 5.77
CA TYR A 176 14.55 -4.78 4.84
C TYR A 176 13.87 -3.59 5.54
N PRO A 177 13.40 -2.59 4.79
CA PRO A 177 12.66 -1.46 5.37
C PRO A 177 11.21 -1.84 5.70
N PHE A 178 10.99 -3.00 6.29
CA PHE A 178 9.66 -3.48 6.66
C PHE A 178 9.39 -3.21 8.13
N TRP A 179 8.27 -2.56 8.41
CA TRP A 179 7.78 -2.32 9.76
C TRP A 179 6.71 -3.34 10.11
N ASN A 180 7.07 -4.32 10.93
CA ASN A 180 6.19 -5.42 11.33
C ASN A 180 5.45 -5.11 12.63
N ALA A 181 4.17 -4.78 12.53
CA ALA A 181 3.23 -4.63 13.64
C ALA A 181 2.15 -5.74 13.63
N ALA A 182 2.32 -6.80 12.82
CA ALA A 182 1.27 -7.79 12.57
C ALA A 182 1.54 -9.15 13.20
N THR A 183 2.74 -9.73 13.02
CA THR A 183 2.99 -11.15 13.33
C THR A 183 2.86 -11.52 14.80
N GLU A 184 3.04 -10.58 15.72
CA GLU A 184 2.91 -10.77 17.18
C GLU A 184 1.61 -10.15 17.73
N THR A 185 0.71 -9.64 16.87
CA THR A 185 -0.53 -8.99 17.28
C THR A 185 -1.68 -10.00 17.32
N ASP A 186 -2.61 -9.80 18.27
CA ASP A 186 -3.84 -10.61 18.35
C ASP A 186 -4.60 -10.56 17.01
N PRO A 187 -4.88 -11.71 16.38
CA PRO A 187 -5.60 -11.80 15.13
C PRO A 187 -6.99 -11.13 15.13
N ILE A 188 -7.69 -11.13 16.26
CA ILE A 188 -8.99 -10.45 16.39
C ILE A 188 -8.80 -8.95 16.23
N ARG A 189 -7.73 -8.41 16.83
CA ARG A 189 -7.39 -7.01 16.72
C ARG A 189 -6.96 -6.63 15.31
N LEU A 190 -6.09 -7.42 14.66
CA LEU A 190 -5.65 -7.18 13.28
C LEU A 190 -6.85 -6.99 12.35
N ARG A 191 -7.81 -7.91 12.40
CA ARG A 191 -9.02 -7.84 11.56
C ARG A 191 -9.88 -6.64 11.91
N ALA A 192 -10.10 -6.38 13.21
CA ALA A 192 -10.92 -5.26 13.65
C ALA A 192 -10.30 -3.89 13.32
N ASP A 193 -8.97 -3.80 13.25
CA ASP A 193 -8.27 -2.59 12.82
C ASP A 193 -8.43 -2.36 11.31
N LEU A 194 -8.42 -3.43 10.50
CA LEU A 194 -8.64 -3.37 9.04
C LEU A 194 -10.10 -3.06 8.67
N GLU A 195 -11.09 -3.50 9.46
CA GLU A 195 -12.51 -3.20 9.25
C GLU A 195 -12.84 -1.69 9.29
N LEU A 196 -11.90 -0.84 9.69
CA LEU A 196 -12.05 0.60 9.59
C LEU A 196 -12.22 1.06 8.14
N PHE A 197 -11.53 0.45 7.16
CA PHE A 197 -11.56 0.89 5.76
C PHE A 197 -12.91 0.66 5.08
N PRO A 198 -13.51 -0.54 5.11
CA PRO A 198 -14.89 -0.71 4.66
C PRO A 198 -15.87 0.24 5.37
N THR A 199 -15.69 0.47 6.67
CA THR A 199 -16.49 1.43 7.42
C THR A 199 -16.36 2.84 6.87
N LEU A 200 -15.13 3.30 6.57
CA LEU A 200 -14.89 4.62 5.97
C LEU A 200 -15.57 4.76 4.62
N ALA A 201 -15.48 3.74 3.76
CA ALA A 201 -16.08 3.74 2.42
C ALA A 201 -17.62 3.73 2.50
N GLU A 202 -18.18 2.77 3.25
CA GLU A 202 -19.63 2.55 3.36
C GLU A 202 -20.37 3.75 3.96
N HIS A 203 -19.71 4.53 4.85
CA HIS A 203 -20.26 5.74 5.48
C HIS A 203 -19.87 7.05 4.78
N ASP A 204 -19.25 7.00 3.59
CA ASP A 204 -18.80 8.16 2.82
C ASP A 204 -17.84 9.10 3.61
N LEU A 205 -17.05 8.54 4.52
CA LEU A 205 -16.08 9.30 5.31
C LEU A 205 -14.77 9.51 4.56
N CYS A 206 -14.40 8.58 3.67
CA CYS A 206 -13.23 8.63 2.82
C CYS A 206 -13.49 7.83 1.54
N ASN A 207 -13.16 8.40 0.39
CA ASN A 207 -13.30 7.76 -0.92
C ASN A 207 -11.98 7.71 -1.71
N ALA A 208 -10.89 8.21 -1.14
CA ALA A 208 -9.58 8.20 -1.79
C ALA A 208 -8.47 7.80 -0.83
N GLY A 209 -7.62 6.88 -1.26
CA GLY A 209 -6.51 6.38 -0.44
C GLY A 209 -5.71 5.28 -1.11
N LYS A 210 -4.67 4.83 -0.43
CA LYS A 210 -3.82 3.68 -0.77
C LYS A 210 -3.20 3.08 0.48
N ASP A 211 -2.82 1.80 0.42
CA ASP A 211 -1.89 1.25 1.41
C ASP A 211 -0.48 1.84 1.22
N VAL A 212 0.28 1.90 2.30
CA VAL A 212 1.69 2.30 2.24
C VAL A 212 2.54 1.09 1.91
N SER A 213 3.03 1.04 0.67
CA SER A 213 3.80 -0.08 0.13
C SER A 213 5.29 0.26 -0.07
N MET A 214 5.99 -0.49 -0.93
CA MET A 214 7.38 -0.23 -1.28
C MET A 214 7.57 1.21 -1.80
N GLY A 215 8.56 1.92 -1.27
CA GLY A 215 8.74 3.36 -1.45
C GLY A 215 8.20 4.19 -0.29
N GLY A 216 7.53 3.53 0.69
CA GLY A 216 7.02 4.15 1.91
C GLY A 216 5.97 5.23 1.65
N ILE A 217 5.77 6.09 2.65
CA ILE A 217 4.73 7.13 2.57
C ILE A 217 4.94 8.09 1.39
N ILE A 218 6.18 8.38 1.03
CA ILE A 218 6.48 9.31 -0.08
C ILE A 218 6.16 8.64 -1.43
N GLY A 219 6.57 7.38 -1.65
CA GLY A 219 6.23 6.65 -2.87
C GLY A 219 4.73 6.41 -3.03
N THR A 220 4.05 6.08 -1.94
CA THR A 220 2.58 5.94 -1.92
C THR A 220 1.88 7.25 -2.25
N SER A 221 2.37 8.38 -1.68
CA SER A 221 1.83 9.70 -2.03
C SER A 221 1.98 10.02 -3.51
N LEU A 222 3.13 9.70 -4.12
CA LEU A 222 3.32 9.91 -5.56
C LEU A 222 2.32 9.09 -6.39
N MET A 223 2.08 7.82 -6.04
CA MET A 223 1.12 6.98 -6.76
C MET A 223 -0.32 7.53 -6.66
N LEU A 224 -0.76 7.90 -5.45
CA LEU A 224 -2.08 8.49 -5.23
C LEU A 224 -2.27 9.78 -6.04
N LEU A 225 -1.26 10.65 -6.05
CA LEU A 225 -1.34 11.94 -6.72
C LEU A 225 -1.28 11.81 -8.25
N GLU A 226 -0.46 10.90 -8.78
CA GLU A 226 -0.39 10.62 -10.22
C GLU A 226 -1.72 10.12 -10.76
N THR A 227 -2.35 9.13 -10.10
CA THR A 227 -3.63 8.56 -10.52
C THR A 227 -4.78 9.55 -10.35
N SER A 228 -4.77 10.39 -9.31
CA SER A 228 -5.77 11.45 -9.09
C SER A 228 -5.53 12.73 -9.90
N LYS A 229 -4.40 12.83 -10.64
CA LYS A 229 -4.02 14.00 -11.44
C LYS A 229 -3.96 15.31 -10.64
N CYS A 230 -3.42 15.26 -9.44
CA CYS A 230 -3.28 16.39 -8.53
C CYS A 230 -1.88 16.41 -7.90
N GLY A 231 -1.62 17.37 -7.02
CA GLY A 231 -0.41 17.45 -6.24
C GLY A 231 -0.70 17.50 -4.74
N ALA A 232 0.35 17.62 -3.94
CA ALA A 232 0.22 17.79 -2.49
C ALA A 232 1.38 18.54 -1.87
N ILE A 233 1.12 19.12 -0.69
CA ILE A 233 2.14 19.58 0.24
C ILE A 233 2.14 18.64 1.45
N ILE A 234 3.25 17.93 1.67
CA ILE A 234 3.44 17.07 2.84
C ILE A 234 4.35 17.78 3.83
N ASP A 235 3.89 17.94 5.06
CA ASP A 235 4.67 18.46 6.18
C ASP A 235 5.41 17.30 6.87
N LEU A 236 6.70 17.18 6.61
CA LEU A 236 7.55 16.13 7.14
C LEU A 236 7.63 16.13 8.68
N ASP A 237 7.42 17.27 9.32
CA ASP A 237 7.49 17.39 10.78
C ASP A 237 6.25 16.80 11.46
N THR A 238 5.15 16.59 10.72
CA THR A 238 3.91 15.99 11.22
C THR A 238 3.84 14.47 10.99
N ILE A 239 4.76 13.88 10.22
CA ILE A 239 4.75 12.44 9.95
C ILE A 239 5.03 11.67 11.25
N PRO A 240 4.07 10.84 11.70
CA PRO A 240 4.25 10.04 12.92
C PRO A 240 5.30 8.94 12.68
N ARG A 241 6.19 8.74 13.66
CA ARG A 241 7.25 7.74 13.57
C ARG A 241 7.61 7.11 14.91
N PRO A 242 8.13 5.87 14.92
CA PRO A 242 8.75 5.31 16.10
C PRO A 242 10.03 6.08 16.46
N PRO A 243 10.25 6.44 17.74
CA PRO A 243 11.42 7.25 18.15
C PRO A 243 12.77 6.58 17.83
N THR A 244 12.79 5.26 17.72
CA THR A 244 14.01 4.46 17.52
C THR A 244 14.41 4.27 16.06
N VAL A 245 13.55 4.69 15.10
CA VAL A 245 13.83 4.51 13.66
C VAL A 245 14.33 5.83 13.07
N PRO A 246 15.47 5.82 12.35
CA PRO A 246 15.94 6.99 11.61
C PRO A 246 14.89 7.49 10.63
N PHE A 247 14.75 8.82 10.50
CA PHE A 247 13.65 9.43 9.77
C PHE A 247 13.66 9.11 8.27
N ASP A 248 14.81 9.18 7.63
CA ASP A 248 15.02 8.81 6.24
C ASP A 248 14.64 7.36 5.96
N ARG A 249 15.02 6.45 6.85
CA ARG A 249 14.64 5.04 6.77
C ARG A 249 13.13 4.84 6.98
N TRP A 250 12.53 5.63 7.89
CA TRP A 250 11.10 5.58 8.16
C TRP A 250 10.25 6.02 6.97
N LEU A 251 10.65 7.09 6.29
CA LEU A 251 9.96 7.60 5.10
C LEU A 251 9.87 6.58 3.96
N MET A 252 10.79 5.61 3.91
CA MET A 252 10.84 4.53 2.92
C MET A 252 10.31 3.20 3.48
N SER A 253 9.81 3.17 4.72
CA SER A 253 9.37 1.93 5.35
C SER A 253 8.05 1.45 4.77
N PHE A 254 7.95 0.12 4.59
CA PHE A 254 6.73 -0.59 4.25
C PHE A 254 6.12 -1.17 5.54
N PRO A 255 5.07 -0.58 6.09
CA PRO A 255 4.44 -1.07 7.30
C PRO A 255 3.40 -2.15 7.01
N SER A 256 3.28 -3.12 7.91
CA SER A 256 2.23 -4.15 7.86
C SER A 256 0.81 -3.61 8.11
N TYR A 257 0.70 -2.42 8.65
CA TYR A 257 -0.51 -1.61 8.77
C TYR A 257 -0.11 -0.16 8.59
N GLY A 258 -0.33 0.37 7.41
CA GLY A 258 -0.07 1.77 7.08
C GLY A 258 -0.83 2.15 5.82
N PHE A 259 -1.55 3.28 5.89
CA PHE A 259 -2.42 3.75 4.81
C PHE A 259 -2.35 5.27 4.69
N LEU A 260 -2.41 5.75 3.47
CA LEU A 260 -2.57 7.15 3.13
C LEU A 260 -4.01 7.38 2.68
N LEU A 261 -4.70 8.32 3.30
CA LEU A 261 -6.08 8.66 3.01
C LEU A 261 -6.17 10.13 2.58
N SER A 262 -6.92 10.42 1.53
CA SER A 262 -7.31 11.77 1.13
C SER A 262 -8.73 12.00 1.63
N VAL A 263 -8.91 12.96 2.53
CA VAL A 263 -10.14 13.14 3.31
C VAL A 263 -10.60 14.58 3.25
N HIS A 264 -11.88 14.80 2.90
CA HIS A 264 -12.48 16.13 2.94
C HIS A 264 -12.34 16.76 4.33
N PRO A 265 -11.99 18.04 4.47
CA PRO A 265 -11.71 18.69 5.76
C PRO A 265 -12.79 18.47 6.83
N ASP A 266 -14.07 18.49 6.44
CA ASP A 266 -15.22 18.29 7.35
C ASP A 266 -15.29 16.86 7.92
N ARG A 267 -14.60 15.89 7.33
CA ARG A 267 -14.60 14.47 7.76
C ARG A 267 -13.38 14.08 8.58
N VAL A 268 -12.33 14.90 8.56
CA VAL A 268 -11.04 14.61 9.21
C VAL A 268 -11.21 14.20 10.68
N ALA A 269 -11.96 14.99 11.44
CA ALA A 269 -12.15 14.71 12.87
C ALA A 269 -12.85 13.37 13.13
N ALA A 270 -13.86 13.02 12.31
CA ALA A 270 -14.58 11.75 12.41
C ALA A 270 -13.67 10.56 12.04
N VAL A 271 -12.93 10.67 10.94
CA VAL A 271 -11.96 9.66 10.52
C VAL A 271 -10.91 9.43 11.61
N GLN A 272 -10.26 10.49 12.10
CA GLN A 272 -9.27 10.37 13.16
C GLN A 272 -9.82 9.76 14.45
N GLN A 273 -11.11 10.01 14.77
CA GLN A 273 -11.74 9.42 15.95
C GLN A 273 -11.88 7.91 15.84
N LEU A 274 -12.29 7.39 14.68
CA LEU A 274 -12.40 5.94 14.43
C LEU A 274 -11.05 5.21 14.66
N PHE A 275 -9.95 5.77 14.11
CA PHE A 275 -8.61 5.21 14.34
C PHE A 275 -8.17 5.32 15.81
N ARG A 276 -8.45 6.45 16.46
CA ARG A 276 -8.13 6.67 17.88
C ARG A 276 -8.80 5.67 18.80
N ASP A 277 -10.07 5.33 18.53
CA ASP A 277 -10.84 4.33 19.29
C ASP A 277 -10.19 2.94 19.19
N ARG A 278 -9.42 2.70 18.13
CA ARG A 278 -8.61 1.49 17.92
C ARG A 278 -7.16 1.62 18.38
N GLN A 279 -6.77 2.76 18.95
CA GLN A 279 -5.40 3.08 19.31
C GLN A 279 -4.42 2.99 18.13
N ILE A 280 -4.90 3.31 16.93
CA ILE A 280 -4.11 3.48 15.72
C ILE A 280 -3.79 4.96 15.56
N THR A 281 -2.55 5.28 15.25
CA THR A 281 -2.16 6.65 14.95
C THR A 281 -2.74 7.05 13.59
N CYS A 282 -3.48 8.16 13.56
CA CYS A 282 -3.99 8.76 12.32
C CYS A 282 -3.74 10.27 12.36
N THR A 283 -2.75 10.72 11.62
CA THR A 283 -2.24 12.10 11.68
C THR A 283 -2.43 12.78 10.34
N ASP A 284 -2.86 14.04 10.38
CA ASP A 284 -2.88 14.94 9.23
C ASP A 284 -1.44 15.33 8.90
N ILE A 285 -0.97 14.93 7.73
CA ILE A 285 0.41 15.12 7.27
C ILE A 285 0.53 16.12 6.12
N GLY A 286 -0.60 16.65 5.60
CA GLY A 286 -0.55 17.57 4.48
C GLY A 286 -1.89 17.83 3.83
N GLU A 287 -1.83 18.44 2.67
CA GLU A 287 -3.01 18.79 1.88
C GLU A 287 -2.82 18.50 0.40
N VAL A 288 -3.90 18.11 -0.28
CA VAL A 288 -3.95 17.96 -1.73
C VAL A 288 -4.14 19.33 -2.37
N ILE A 289 -3.37 19.61 -3.44
CA ILE A 289 -3.36 20.87 -4.17
C ILE A 289 -3.62 20.64 -5.66
N ASP A 290 -4.05 21.69 -6.36
CA ASP A 290 -4.33 21.66 -7.80
C ASP A 290 -3.07 21.63 -8.68
N ILE A 291 -1.93 22.11 -8.16
CA ILE A 291 -0.66 22.08 -8.88
C ILE A 291 -0.12 20.65 -8.88
N PRO A 292 0.18 20.03 -10.05
CA PRO A 292 0.58 18.62 -10.17
C PRO A 292 2.02 18.39 -9.68
N GLN A 293 2.28 18.72 -8.44
CA GLN A 293 3.60 18.61 -7.80
C GLN A 293 3.47 18.02 -6.40
N LEU A 294 4.41 17.14 -6.01
CA LEU A 294 4.62 16.80 -4.62
C LEU A 294 5.67 17.74 -4.01
N ILE A 295 5.24 18.54 -3.05
CA ILE A 295 6.08 19.47 -2.31
C ILE A 295 6.32 18.91 -0.91
N LEU A 296 7.58 18.74 -0.54
CA LEU A 296 7.96 18.40 0.83
C LEU A 296 8.28 19.68 1.62
N LYS A 297 7.64 19.83 2.75
CA LYS A 297 7.80 20.98 3.66
C LYS A 297 8.34 20.50 5.01
N SER A 298 9.12 21.35 5.67
CA SER A 298 9.58 21.20 7.06
C SER A 298 9.87 22.57 7.66
N GLN A 299 10.28 22.63 8.93
CA GLN A 299 10.78 23.87 9.56
C GLN A 299 11.99 24.48 8.83
N GLN A 300 12.71 23.70 8.01
CA GLN A 300 13.87 24.17 7.23
C GLN A 300 13.49 24.82 5.89
N GLY A 301 12.21 24.80 5.50
CA GLY A 301 11.70 25.31 4.24
C GLY A 301 10.89 24.28 3.47
N SER A 302 10.78 24.46 2.16
CA SER A 302 10.08 23.56 1.26
C SER A 302 10.91 23.28 0.01
N THR A 303 10.66 22.11 -0.63
CA THR A 303 11.27 21.74 -1.90
C THR A 303 10.27 20.98 -2.75
N ILE A 304 10.29 21.18 -4.07
CA ILE A 304 9.54 20.35 -5.01
C ILE A 304 10.25 19.00 -5.07
N PHE A 305 9.58 17.96 -4.59
CA PHE A 305 10.09 16.60 -4.65
C PHE A 305 9.83 15.96 -6.01
N TRP A 306 8.63 16.17 -6.56
CA TRP A 306 8.22 15.59 -7.84
C TRP A 306 7.36 16.58 -8.62
N ASP A 307 7.48 16.57 -9.93
CA ASP A 307 6.71 17.42 -10.84
C ASP A 307 6.10 16.49 -11.91
N PHE A 308 4.80 16.23 -11.82
CA PHE A 308 4.11 15.28 -12.69
C PHE A 308 3.96 15.78 -14.13
N ASP A 309 4.09 17.10 -14.38
CA ASP A 309 4.14 17.65 -15.73
C ASP A 309 5.45 17.33 -16.46
N ARG A 310 6.50 16.95 -15.69
CA ARG A 310 7.85 16.70 -16.24
C ARG A 310 8.22 15.22 -16.19
N GLU A 311 7.72 14.49 -15.21
CA GLU A 311 8.17 13.13 -14.94
C GLU A 311 7.02 12.30 -14.39
N HIS A 312 6.71 11.16 -15.03
CA HIS A 312 5.75 10.19 -14.54
C HIS A 312 6.42 9.22 -13.59
N LEU A 313 5.67 8.72 -12.60
CA LEU A 313 6.14 7.66 -11.72
C LEU A 313 5.82 6.29 -12.30
N THR A 314 4.54 5.96 -12.44
CA THR A 314 4.05 4.67 -12.95
C THR A 314 3.47 4.77 -14.36
N GLY A 315 3.02 5.95 -14.76
CA GLY A 315 2.38 6.22 -16.03
C GLY A 315 0.90 5.85 -16.10
N PHE A 316 0.28 5.36 -15.02
CA PHE A 316 -1.13 4.98 -15.02
C PHE A 316 -2.11 6.18 -15.02
N GLY A 317 -1.73 7.34 -14.58
CA GLY A 317 -2.59 8.54 -14.60
C GLY A 317 -2.89 9.11 -16.00
N ASN A 318 -2.25 8.61 -17.07
CA ASN A 318 -2.21 9.24 -18.39
C ASN A 318 -3.13 8.64 -19.46
N THR A 319 -4.03 7.73 -19.12
CA THR A 319 -5.06 7.29 -20.07
C THR A 319 -6.06 8.41 -20.29
N ALA A 320 -5.83 9.17 -21.39
CA ALA A 320 -6.77 10.15 -21.90
C ALA A 320 -7.96 9.47 -22.56
#